data_64b1cd189994380120304d467a54d1c0
#
_entry.id   64b1cd189994380120304d467a54d1c0
#
_cell.length_a   1.000
_cell.length_b   1.000
_cell.length_c   1.000
_cell.angle_alpha   90.00
_cell.angle_beta   90.00
_cell.angle_gamma   90.00
#
_symmetry.space_group_name_H-M   'P 1'
#
loop_
_entity.id
_entity.type
_entity.pdbx_description
1 polymer ?
#
loop_
_entity_poly.entity_id
_entity_poly.type
_entity_poly.pdbx_seq_one_letter_code
_entity_poly.pdbx_strand_id
1 'polypeptide(L)'
;VQVVTILQTEFTQAELLADHPVAEPLVVDGVRCHGGFDDEGAYVSPRTRNRWPAIRAWEEQRVEQFSTPILDVPLETWPENFPSVEQSTFLIRNGVPGPTISSLTRIGTVEGFGGMLRVLPVPDLRRCFDEDVTGTAIAHIDGGLFEAHARDECGFGDLAGHDRMWFVARDLAFGHPVTTDQTRRMLARMGIAPGRPTPGPSDVPGRSDASGRSGPPAASDTGRLLPDAIDLTLEMLVARMIGLLLIEVSAFHSFRWAEAVLGNRELVAGDGAAGALVSYIRADETPHVAWLRTALSEMRDRTWVGQDASRHPGGEMIGRVWDRALSNSLVLRRRENINFVMGEVLDAVAGRADGDALVDEMLSMGSVVRQPDGTYADRPTDRPPA
;
A
#
# COMPACT_ATOMS: atom_id res chain seq x y z
N VAL A 1 13.56 24.48 -36.89
CA VAL A 1 13.51 25.04 -35.54
C VAL A 1 12.91 23.95 -34.67
N GLN A 2 13.73 23.27 -33.86
CA GLN A 2 13.24 22.36 -32.81
C GLN A 2 12.60 23.26 -31.74
N VAL A 3 11.30 23.08 -31.55
CA VAL A 3 10.60 23.69 -30.42
C VAL A 3 11.06 22.89 -29.18
N VAL A 4 11.94 23.48 -28.38
CA VAL A 4 12.29 22.93 -27.06
C VAL A 4 11.05 23.17 -26.20
N THR A 5 10.28 22.12 -25.99
CA THR A 5 9.18 22.15 -25.00
C THR A 5 9.88 22.14 -23.63
N ILE A 6 9.83 23.26 -22.92
CA ILE A 6 10.28 23.29 -21.52
C ILE A 6 9.26 22.48 -20.74
N LEU A 7 9.71 21.37 -20.16
CA LEU A 7 8.87 20.55 -19.27
C LEU A 7 8.56 21.35 -18.00
N GLN A 8 7.29 21.40 -17.63
CA GLN A 8 6.90 21.93 -16.32
C GLN A 8 7.31 20.91 -15.25
N THR A 9 8.15 21.32 -14.32
CA THR A 9 8.65 20.49 -13.22
C THR A 9 8.26 21.00 -11.83
N GLU A 10 7.81 22.26 -11.75
CA GLU A 10 7.29 22.84 -10.51
C GLU A 10 5.77 22.89 -10.54
N PHE A 11 5.14 22.33 -9.51
CA PHE A 11 3.70 22.25 -9.34
C PHE A 11 3.31 22.74 -7.94
N THR A 12 2.24 23.48 -7.86
CA THR A 12 1.61 23.81 -6.59
C THR A 12 0.85 22.59 -6.04
N GLN A 13 0.62 22.57 -4.74
CA GLN A 13 -0.23 21.56 -4.12
C GLN A 13 -1.62 21.50 -4.78
N ALA A 14 -2.21 22.64 -5.09
CA ALA A 14 -3.52 22.71 -5.75
C ALA A 14 -3.51 22.04 -7.14
N GLU A 15 -2.42 22.20 -7.90
CA GLU A 15 -2.28 21.53 -9.20
C GLU A 15 -2.14 20.01 -9.04
N LEU A 16 -1.32 19.53 -8.08
CA LEU A 16 -1.15 18.10 -7.84
C LEU A 16 -2.42 17.42 -7.30
N LEU A 17 -3.31 18.18 -6.66
CA LEU A 17 -4.59 17.70 -6.15
C LEU A 17 -5.76 17.92 -7.11
N ALA A 18 -5.51 18.47 -8.31
CA ALA A 18 -6.58 18.75 -9.26
C ALA A 18 -7.21 17.49 -9.83
N ASP A 19 -8.53 17.41 -9.73
CA ASP A 19 -9.34 16.35 -10.33
C ASP A 19 -9.47 16.51 -11.85
N HIS A 20 -9.87 15.44 -12.52
CA HIS A 20 -10.22 15.45 -13.92
C HIS A 20 -11.59 16.12 -14.11
N PRO A 21 -11.72 17.04 -15.07
CA PRO A 21 -12.97 17.78 -15.26
C PRO A 21 -14.12 16.94 -15.80
N VAL A 22 -13.79 15.78 -16.39
CA VAL A 22 -14.77 14.88 -17.06
C VAL A 22 -15.09 13.63 -16.25
N ALA A 23 -14.35 13.37 -15.15
CA ALA A 23 -14.59 12.20 -14.32
C ALA A 23 -15.84 12.38 -13.46
N GLU A 24 -16.80 11.48 -13.63
CA GLU A 24 -17.96 11.39 -12.75
C GLU A 24 -17.63 10.48 -11.55
N PRO A 25 -18.03 10.82 -10.33
CA PRO A 25 -17.78 9.98 -9.16
C PRO A 25 -18.36 8.58 -9.32
N LEU A 26 -17.55 7.56 -9.05
CA LEU A 26 -18.01 6.19 -8.99
C LEU A 26 -18.93 5.99 -7.79
N VAL A 27 -20.13 5.45 -8.02
CA VAL A 27 -21.07 5.12 -6.95
C VAL A 27 -21.33 3.61 -6.96
N VAL A 28 -20.98 2.93 -5.87
CA VAL A 28 -21.18 1.50 -5.72
C VAL A 28 -21.91 1.23 -4.42
N ASP A 29 -23.01 0.50 -4.46
CA ASP A 29 -23.86 0.18 -3.29
C ASP A 29 -24.21 1.42 -2.45
N GLY A 30 -24.48 2.55 -3.12
CA GLY A 30 -24.81 3.82 -2.47
C GLY A 30 -23.61 4.57 -1.85
N VAL A 31 -22.41 4.05 -1.95
CA VAL A 31 -21.17 4.69 -1.49
C VAL A 31 -20.55 5.46 -2.66
N ARG A 32 -20.33 6.76 -2.47
CA ARG A 32 -19.56 7.59 -3.41
C ARG A 32 -18.09 7.30 -3.22
N CYS A 33 -17.54 6.51 -4.13
CA CYS A 33 -16.10 6.28 -4.21
C CYS A 33 -15.43 7.46 -4.92
N HIS A 34 -14.14 7.63 -4.75
CA HIS A 34 -13.40 8.58 -5.58
C HIS A 34 -13.16 8.01 -6.99
N GLY A 35 -12.67 8.85 -7.91
CA GLY A 35 -12.56 8.48 -9.32
C GLY A 35 -13.93 8.44 -10.02
N GLY A 36 -13.92 7.98 -11.24
CA GLY A 36 -15.11 7.91 -12.09
C GLY A 36 -14.77 7.47 -13.48
N PHE A 37 -15.61 7.82 -14.45
CA PHE A 37 -15.45 7.43 -15.84
C PHE A 37 -15.40 8.64 -16.76
N ASP A 38 -14.54 8.58 -17.78
CA ASP A 38 -14.54 9.56 -18.86
C ASP A 38 -15.65 9.30 -19.88
N ASP A 39 -15.72 10.14 -20.92
CA ASP A 39 -16.74 10.05 -21.98
C ASP A 39 -16.62 8.75 -22.80
N GLU A 40 -15.44 8.11 -22.81
CA GLU A 40 -15.19 6.82 -23.46
C GLU A 40 -15.54 5.62 -22.56
N GLY A 41 -15.91 5.87 -21.31
CA GLY A 41 -16.24 4.83 -20.33
C GLY A 41 -15.02 4.17 -19.69
N ALA A 42 -13.82 4.76 -19.79
CA ALA A 42 -12.64 4.32 -19.10
C ALA A 42 -12.59 4.89 -17.68
N TYR A 43 -12.15 4.07 -16.72
CA TYR A 43 -11.98 4.54 -15.35
C TYR A 43 -10.84 5.56 -15.26
N VAL A 44 -11.09 6.67 -14.60
CA VAL A 44 -10.15 7.77 -14.40
C VAL A 44 -9.82 7.87 -12.90
N SER A 45 -8.56 7.59 -12.58
CA SER A 45 -8.05 7.76 -11.21
C SER A 45 -8.13 9.21 -10.75
N PRO A 46 -8.55 9.46 -9.50
CA PRO A 46 -8.68 10.82 -9.01
C PRO A 46 -7.32 11.53 -8.90
N ARG A 47 -7.33 12.86 -8.94
CA ARG A 47 -6.14 13.70 -8.71
C ARG A 47 -4.91 13.33 -9.57
N THR A 48 -5.13 12.76 -10.77
CA THR A 48 -4.04 12.34 -11.66
C THR A 48 -3.85 13.27 -12.85
N ARG A 49 -4.71 14.27 -13.02
CA ARG A 49 -4.67 15.22 -14.14
C ARG A 49 -3.29 15.86 -14.32
N ASN A 50 -2.70 16.34 -13.24
CA ASN A 50 -1.37 16.94 -13.25
C ASN A 50 -0.32 16.04 -12.58
N ARG A 51 -0.72 15.13 -11.70
CA ARG A 51 0.19 14.23 -11.00
C ARG A 51 0.95 13.31 -11.96
N TRP A 52 0.29 12.72 -12.97
CA TRP A 52 0.97 11.93 -13.99
C TRP A 52 1.93 12.73 -14.86
N PRO A 53 1.55 13.91 -15.43
CA PRO A 53 2.49 14.77 -16.11
C PRO A 53 3.69 15.16 -15.24
N ALA A 54 3.46 15.50 -13.96
CA ALA A 54 4.51 15.86 -13.02
C ALA A 54 5.51 14.71 -12.81
N ILE A 55 5.04 13.52 -12.48
CA ILE A 55 5.89 12.34 -12.28
C ILE A 55 6.76 12.08 -13.50
N ARG A 56 6.17 12.09 -14.70
CA ARG A 56 6.91 11.89 -15.96
C ARG A 56 7.98 12.95 -16.18
N ALA A 57 7.65 14.21 -15.92
CA ALA A 57 8.59 15.31 -16.08
C ALA A 57 9.79 15.16 -15.11
N TRP A 58 9.55 14.76 -13.87
CA TRP A 58 10.60 14.51 -12.89
C TRP A 58 11.46 13.30 -13.26
N GLU A 59 10.86 12.23 -13.77
CA GLU A 59 11.60 11.05 -14.26
C GLU A 59 12.50 11.41 -15.45
N GLU A 60 11.99 12.16 -16.44
CA GLU A 60 12.76 12.62 -17.59
C GLU A 60 13.93 13.51 -17.16
N GLN A 61 13.67 14.52 -16.32
CA GLN A 61 14.70 15.43 -15.79
C GLN A 61 15.78 14.63 -15.02
N ARG A 62 15.37 13.66 -14.19
CA ARG A 62 16.28 12.82 -13.44
C ARG A 62 17.20 11.98 -14.36
N VAL A 63 16.62 11.35 -15.39
CA VAL A 63 17.40 10.55 -16.37
C VAL A 63 18.44 11.42 -17.10
N GLU A 64 18.09 12.64 -17.46
CA GLU A 64 19.03 13.58 -18.07
C GLU A 64 20.17 13.94 -17.11
N GLN A 65 19.88 14.08 -15.81
CA GLN A 65 20.86 14.50 -14.81
C GLN A 65 21.79 13.34 -14.35
N PHE A 66 21.24 12.13 -14.10
CA PHE A 66 21.97 11.08 -13.41
C PHE A 66 22.24 9.82 -14.25
N SER A 67 21.55 9.60 -15.36
CA SER A 67 21.70 8.43 -16.24
C SER A 67 21.58 7.05 -15.57
N THR A 68 21.10 6.99 -14.32
CA THR A 68 20.87 5.75 -13.56
C THR A 68 19.44 5.25 -13.76
N PRO A 69 19.16 3.94 -13.74
CA PRO A 69 17.78 3.45 -13.83
C PRO A 69 16.97 3.87 -12.59
N ILE A 70 15.67 3.98 -12.77
CA ILE A 70 14.77 4.19 -11.64
C ILE A 70 14.80 2.98 -10.69
N LEU A 71 14.58 3.18 -9.40
CA LEU A 71 14.40 2.07 -8.46
C LEU A 71 13.24 1.19 -8.94
N ASP A 72 13.49 -0.09 -9.07
CA ASP A 72 12.48 -1.05 -9.49
C ASP A 72 12.36 -2.20 -8.49
N VAL A 73 11.11 -2.65 -8.33
CA VAL A 73 10.77 -3.83 -7.54
C VAL A 73 9.93 -4.70 -8.45
N PRO A 74 10.56 -5.62 -9.21
CA PRO A 74 9.83 -6.48 -10.12
C PRO A 74 8.81 -7.33 -9.36
N LEU A 75 7.53 -7.21 -9.70
CA LEU A 75 6.43 -7.89 -8.99
C LEU A 75 6.60 -9.41 -8.98
N GLU A 76 7.15 -9.97 -10.06
CA GLU A 76 7.42 -11.40 -10.20
C GLU A 76 8.48 -11.95 -9.23
N THR A 77 9.26 -11.08 -8.60
CA THR A 77 10.21 -11.45 -7.53
C THR A 77 9.56 -11.44 -6.16
N TRP A 78 8.35 -10.89 -6.05
CA TRP A 78 7.61 -10.79 -4.82
C TRP A 78 6.75 -12.04 -4.59
N PRO A 79 6.60 -12.53 -3.34
CA PRO A 79 5.74 -13.67 -3.07
C PRO A 79 4.28 -13.41 -3.43
N GLU A 80 3.65 -14.37 -4.09
CA GLU A 80 2.23 -14.33 -4.40
C GLU A 80 1.36 -14.21 -3.15
N ASN A 81 0.11 -13.78 -3.33
CA ASN A 81 -0.86 -13.71 -2.24
C ASN A 81 -1.09 -15.09 -1.61
N PHE A 82 -1.28 -15.10 -0.29
CA PHE A 82 -1.69 -16.29 0.44
C PHE A 82 -2.95 -15.98 1.27
N PRO A 83 -4.02 -16.77 1.12
CA PRO A 83 -4.18 -17.91 0.20
C PRO A 83 -4.12 -17.48 -1.27
N SER A 84 -3.76 -18.39 -2.18
CA SER A 84 -3.84 -18.19 -3.62
C SER A 84 -5.29 -18.09 -4.08
N VAL A 85 -5.52 -17.73 -5.37
CA VAL A 85 -6.86 -17.74 -5.97
C VAL A 85 -7.49 -19.14 -5.89
N GLU A 86 -6.71 -20.18 -6.18
CA GLU A 86 -7.18 -21.56 -6.15
C GLU A 86 -7.56 -21.99 -4.74
N GLN A 87 -6.70 -21.71 -3.75
CA GLN A 87 -6.94 -22.00 -2.34
C GLN A 87 -8.18 -21.27 -1.81
N SER A 88 -8.34 -19.99 -2.13
CA SER A 88 -9.50 -19.19 -1.72
C SER A 88 -10.79 -19.70 -2.37
N THR A 89 -10.74 -20.02 -3.67
CA THR A 89 -11.86 -20.63 -4.39
C THR A 89 -12.27 -21.97 -3.78
N PHE A 90 -11.30 -22.81 -3.45
CA PHE A 90 -11.53 -24.10 -2.78
C PHE A 90 -12.21 -23.91 -1.43
N LEU A 91 -11.67 -23.04 -0.59
CA LEU A 91 -12.25 -22.75 0.73
C LEU A 91 -13.70 -22.24 0.66
N ILE A 92 -13.97 -21.29 -0.23
CA ILE A 92 -15.32 -20.70 -0.40
C ILE A 92 -16.31 -21.79 -0.89
N ARG A 93 -15.94 -22.61 -1.87
CA ARG A 93 -16.77 -23.71 -2.39
C ARG A 93 -17.08 -24.77 -1.34
N ASN A 94 -16.20 -24.94 -0.36
CA ASN A 94 -16.40 -25.85 0.77
C ASN A 94 -17.07 -25.19 1.99
N GLY A 95 -17.67 -24.00 1.80
CA GLY A 95 -18.41 -23.29 2.84
C GLY A 95 -17.52 -22.64 3.91
N VAL A 96 -16.27 -22.30 3.56
CA VAL A 96 -15.26 -21.66 4.43
C VAL A 96 -14.87 -20.27 3.88
N PRO A 97 -15.79 -19.30 3.73
CA PRO A 97 -15.46 -17.96 3.22
C PRO A 97 -14.75 -17.06 4.23
N GLY A 98 -14.76 -17.43 5.53
CA GLY A 98 -14.25 -16.61 6.64
C GLY A 98 -12.83 -16.07 6.44
N PRO A 99 -11.83 -16.88 6.04
CA PRO A 99 -10.47 -16.42 5.80
C PRO A 99 -10.36 -15.36 4.69
N THR A 100 -11.15 -15.50 3.62
CA THR A 100 -11.23 -14.50 2.54
C THR A 100 -11.82 -13.19 3.06
N ILE A 101 -12.94 -13.25 3.77
CA ILE A 101 -13.59 -12.08 4.39
C ILE A 101 -12.65 -11.38 5.37
N SER A 102 -11.92 -12.14 6.18
CA SER A 102 -10.92 -11.62 7.13
C SER A 102 -9.76 -10.92 6.39
N SER A 103 -9.26 -11.52 5.30
CA SER A 103 -8.20 -10.93 4.48
C SER A 103 -8.64 -9.60 3.85
N LEU A 104 -9.83 -9.54 3.27
CA LEU A 104 -10.38 -8.30 2.70
C LEU A 104 -10.59 -7.21 3.76
N THR A 105 -11.07 -7.60 4.95
CA THR A 105 -11.21 -6.68 6.08
C THR A 105 -9.86 -6.11 6.52
N ARG A 106 -8.82 -6.94 6.53
CA ARG A 106 -7.48 -6.52 6.87
C ARG A 106 -6.90 -5.57 5.83
N ILE A 107 -7.04 -5.88 4.54
CA ILE A 107 -6.56 -5.03 3.45
C ILE A 107 -7.21 -3.64 3.58
N GLY A 108 -8.54 -3.54 3.59
CA GLY A 108 -9.21 -2.25 3.72
C GLY A 108 -8.84 -1.48 4.99
N THR A 109 -8.52 -2.18 6.09
CA THR A 109 -8.05 -1.53 7.31
C THR A 109 -6.63 -0.96 7.15
N VAL A 110 -5.73 -1.69 6.45
CA VAL A 110 -4.35 -1.23 6.19
C VAL A 110 -4.34 -0.02 5.27
N GLU A 111 -5.17 -0.03 4.23
CA GLU A 111 -5.36 1.12 3.32
C GLU A 111 -5.71 2.41 4.11
N GLY A 112 -6.63 2.31 5.06
CA GLY A 112 -6.99 3.46 5.91
C GLY A 112 -5.83 4.07 6.70
N PHE A 113 -4.72 3.32 6.90
CA PHE A 113 -3.51 3.89 7.51
C PHE A 113 -2.74 4.84 6.58
N GLY A 114 -3.01 4.82 5.27
CA GLY A 114 -2.45 5.79 4.33
C GLY A 114 -2.78 7.24 4.68
N GLY A 115 -3.88 7.49 5.38
CA GLY A 115 -4.19 8.79 5.95
C GLY A 115 -3.14 9.38 6.89
N MET A 116 -2.27 8.54 7.48
CA MET A 116 -1.17 8.98 8.34
C MET A 116 -0.07 9.72 7.58
N LEU A 117 -0.02 9.64 6.25
CA LEU A 117 0.93 10.40 5.44
C LEU A 117 0.81 11.92 5.67
N ARG A 118 -0.40 12.42 5.95
CA ARG A 118 -0.66 13.84 6.24
C ARG A 118 0.09 14.38 7.46
N VAL A 119 0.46 13.52 8.38
CA VAL A 119 1.07 13.89 9.67
C VAL A 119 2.50 13.39 9.81
N LEU A 120 3.07 12.80 8.75
CA LEU A 120 4.48 12.43 8.75
C LEU A 120 5.34 13.69 8.78
N PRO A 121 6.30 13.79 9.71
CA PRO A 121 7.26 14.88 9.70
C PRO A 121 8.13 14.81 8.45
N VAL A 122 8.21 15.91 7.71
CA VAL A 122 9.11 16.08 6.57
C VAL A 122 10.15 17.14 6.98
N PRO A 123 11.46 16.85 6.93
CA PRO A 123 12.48 17.84 7.21
C PRO A 123 12.56 18.88 6.06
N ASP A 124 13.34 19.95 6.23
CA ASP A 124 13.65 20.84 5.12
C ASP A 124 14.54 20.12 4.10
N LEU A 125 13.88 19.44 3.13
CA LEU A 125 14.54 18.61 2.14
C LEU A 125 15.57 19.36 1.28
N ARG A 126 15.43 20.67 1.11
CA ARG A 126 16.40 21.51 0.39
C ARG A 126 17.76 21.55 1.09
N ARG A 127 17.79 21.33 2.40
CA ARG A 127 19.02 21.30 3.19
C ARG A 127 19.59 19.90 3.39
N CYS A 128 18.82 18.88 3.02
CA CYS A 128 19.23 17.49 3.18
C CYS A 128 20.12 16.98 2.03
N PHE A 129 20.20 17.72 0.93
CA PHE A 129 20.93 17.33 -0.28
C PHE A 129 21.89 18.46 -0.73
N ASP A 130 23.03 18.08 -1.30
CA ASP A 130 24.03 19.02 -1.84
C ASP A 130 23.55 19.59 -3.18
N GLU A 131 22.84 18.77 -3.99
CA GLU A 131 22.25 19.18 -5.25
C GLU A 131 20.88 19.82 -5.04
N ASP A 132 20.54 20.78 -5.90
CA ASP A 132 19.22 21.44 -5.86
C ASP A 132 18.10 20.42 -6.12
N VAL A 133 17.08 20.44 -5.27
CA VAL A 133 15.89 19.61 -5.38
C VAL A 133 14.68 20.35 -5.96
N THR A 134 14.85 21.63 -6.37
CA THR A 134 13.78 22.41 -7.01
C THR A 134 13.32 21.70 -8.29
N GLY A 135 12.02 21.62 -8.51
CA GLY A 135 11.45 20.95 -9.69
C GLY A 135 11.68 19.42 -9.70
N THR A 136 11.73 18.78 -8.54
CA THR A 136 11.87 17.32 -8.39
C THR A 136 10.72 16.76 -7.57
N ALA A 137 10.50 15.45 -7.61
CA ALA A 137 9.52 14.77 -6.75
C ALA A 137 9.83 15.01 -5.27
N ILE A 138 11.11 15.06 -4.88
CA ILE A 138 11.54 15.35 -3.49
C ILE A 138 10.93 16.66 -2.98
N ALA A 139 10.98 17.72 -3.77
CA ALA A 139 10.46 19.03 -3.38
C ALA A 139 8.92 19.05 -3.24
N HIS A 140 8.22 18.07 -3.81
CA HIS A 140 6.76 17.99 -3.82
C HIS A 140 6.19 16.95 -2.84
N ILE A 141 7.03 16.26 -2.05
CA ILE A 141 6.56 15.27 -1.06
C ILE A 141 5.55 15.91 -0.11
N ASP A 142 5.95 16.98 0.59
CA ASP A 142 5.08 17.75 1.48
C ASP A 142 4.21 18.77 0.72
N GLY A 143 4.59 19.07 -0.52
CA GLY A 143 3.90 20.00 -1.42
C GLY A 143 2.73 19.41 -2.19
N GLY A 144 2.21 18.24 -1.82
CA GLY A 144 1.02 17.68 -2.46
C GLY A 144 1.01 16.16 -2.66
N LEU A 145 2.17 15.49 -2.78
CA LEU A 145 2.20 14.05 -3.04
C LEU A 145 1.65 13.23 -1.88
N PHE A 146 2.05 13.56 -0.64
CA PHE A 146 1.50 12.91 0.56
C PHE A 146 0.01 13.17 0.73
N GLU A 147 -0.46 14.39 0.47
CA GLU A 147 -1.89 14.72 0.58
C GLU A 147 -2.71 14.02 -0.51
N ALA A 148 -2.21 13.96 -1.76
CA ALA A 148 -2.90 13.23 -2.83
C ALA A 148 -3.05 11.74 -2.49
N HIS A 149 -1.95 11.09 -2.11
CA HIS A 149 -1.92 9.70 -1.69
C HIS A 149 -2.89 9.46 -0.50
N ALA A 150 -2.79 10.26 0.55
CA ALA A 150 -3.65 10.11 1.72
C ALA A 150 -5.16 10.29 1.40
N ARG A 151 -5.52 11.12 0.42
CA ARG A 151 -6.91 11.26 -0.03
C ARG A 151 -7.39 10.05 -0.79
N ASP A 152 -6.52 9.39 -1.54
CA ASP A 152 -6.86 8.15 -2.25
C ASP A 152 -7.13 7.04 -1.23
N GLU A 153 -6.29 6.92 -0.19
CA GLU A 153 -6.39 5.87 0.83
C GLU A 153 -7.59 6.01 1.77
N CYS A 154 -7.77 7.19 2.35
CA CYS A 154 -8.77 7.39 3.43
C CYS A 154 -9.95 8.30 3.03
N GLY A 155 -10.03 8.68 1.76
CA GLY A 155 -11.07 9.54 1.24
C GLY A 155 -10.91 11.03 1.55
N PHE A 156 -11.80 11.82 0.96
CA PHE A 156 -11.83 13.27 1.14
C PHE A 156 -13.25 13.81 0.94
N GLY A 157 -13.73 14.62 1.88
CA GLY A 157 -15.09 15.15 1.85
C GLY A 157 -16.13 14.03 1.98
N ASP A 158 -17.01 13.92 0.99
CA ASP A 158 -18.04 12.88 0.89
C ASP A 158 -17.60 11.69 0.01
N LEU A 159 -16.36 11.72 -0.50
CA LEU A 159 -15.80 10.65 -1.31
C LEU A 159 -15.09 9.64 -0.41
N ALA A 160 -15.48 8.37 -0.52
CA ALA A 160 -14.86 7.28 0.20
C ALA A 160 -13.49 6.98 -0.40
N GLY A 161 -12.50 6.68 0.45
CA GLY A 161 -11.19 6.19 0.05
C GLY A 161 -11.17 4.68 -0.17
N HIS A 162 -9.97 4.17 -0.47
CA HIS A 162 -9.73 2.73 -0.70
C HIS A 162 -10.19 1.89 0.48
N ASP A 163 -9.98 2.34 1.71
CA ASP A 163 -10.40 1.65 2.93
C ASP A 163 -11.89 1.25 2.88
N ARG A 164 -12.76 2.18 2.50
CA ARG A 164 -14.18 1.93 2.38
C ARG A 164 -14.54 1.18 1.11
N MET A 165 -13.82 1.42 0.01
CA MET A 165 -14.04 0.71 -1.25
C MET A 165 -13.80 -0.80 -1.08
N TRP A 166 -12.76 -1.20 -0.34
CA TRP A 166 -12.50 -2.59 0.02
C TRP A 166 -13.64 -3.21 0.85
N PHE A 167 -14.19 -2.47 1.82
CA PHE A 167 -15.34 -2.98 2.58
C PHE A 167 -16.59 -3.11 1.73
N VAL A 168 -16.84 -2.19 0.80
CA VAL A 168 -17.92 -2.29 -0.17
C VAL A 168 -17.73 -3.51 -1.08
N ALA A 169 -16.53 -3.73 -1.63
CA ALA A 169 -16.24 -4.90 -2.46
C ALA A 169 -16.46 -6.21 -1.69
N ARG A 170 -15.99 -6.30 -0.44
CA ARG A 170 -16.23 -7.42 0.46
C ARG A 170 -17.72 -7.69 0.66
N ASP A 171 -18.47 -6.65 1.02
CA ASP A 171 -19.88 -6.76 1.39
C ASP A 171 -20.75 -7.10 0.18
N LEU A 172 -20.44 -6.55 -1.01
CA LEU A 172 -21.08 -6.95 -2.27
C LEU A 172 -20.85 -8.43 -2.58
N ALA A 173 -19.61 -8.90 -2.48
CA ALA A 173 -19.25 -10.27 -2.82
C ALA A 173 -19.87 -11.32 -1.91
N PHE A 174 -20.02 -10.99 -0.65
CA PHE A 174 -20.54 -11.93 0.37
C PHE A 174 -21.97 -11.58 0.84
N GLY A 175 -22.70 -10.70 0.11
CA GLY A 175 -24.09 -10.38 0.37
C GLY A 175 -24.31 -9.72 1.73
N HIS A 176 -23.48 -8.78 2.09
CA HIS A 176 -23.46 -8.10 3.39
C HIS A 176 -23.37 -9.07 4.60
N PRO A 177 -22.55 -10.15 4.54
CA PRO A 177 -22.48 -11.13 5.62
C PRO A 177 -21.72 -10.63 6.84
N VAL A 178 -21.02 -9.50 6.73
CA VAL A 178 -20.10 -9.00 7.76
C VAL A 178 -20.77 -7.88 8.56
N THR A 179 -21.18 -8.21 9.78
CA THR A 179 -21.72 -7.22 10.71
C THR A 179 -20.61 -6.33 11.30
N THR A 180 -20.97 -5.16 11.81
CA THR A 180 -20.04 -4.27 12.54
C THR A 180 -19.34 -5.00 13.69
N ASP A 181 -20.05 -5.90 14.40
CA ASP A 181 -19.45 -6.67 15.50
C ASP A 181 -18.45 -7.72 15.01
N GLN A 182 -18.69 -8.33 13.86
CA GLN A 182 -17.72 -9.23 13.22
C GLN A 182 -16.48 -8.47 12.78
N THR A 183 -16.65 -7.35 12.09
CA THR A 183 -15.53 -6.46 11.71
C THR A 183 -14.72 -6.06 12.94
N ARG A 184 -15.38 -5.62 14.01
CA ARG A 184 -14.72 -5.23 15.27
C ARG A 184 -13.91 -6.38 15.88
N ARG A 185 -14.44 -7.62 15.86
CA ARG A 185 -13.70 -8.80 16.34
C ARG A 185 -12.48 -9.13 15.47
N MET A 186 -12.61 -9.03 14.15
CA MET A 186 -11.47 -9.20 13.23
C MET A 186 -10.37 -8.19 13.50
N LEU A 187 -10.73 -6.90 13.65
CA LEU A 187 -9.78 -5.83 13.98
C LEU A 187 -9.09 -6.06 15.34
N ALA A 188 -9.83 -6.51 16.34
CA ALA A 188 -9.26 -6.84 17.65
C ALA A 188 -8.24 -7.98 17.59
N ARG A 189 -8.47 -9.01 16.77
CA ARG A 189 -7.49 -10.08 16.52
C ARG A 189 -6.20 -9.58 15.85
N MET A 190 -6.30 -8.51 15.04
CA MET A 190 -5.14 -7.81 14.46
C MET A 190 -4.44 -6.85 15.44
N GLY A 191 -4.88 -6.78 16.69
CA GLY A 191 -4.34 -5.84 17.69
C GLY A 191 -4.81 -4.40 17.49
N ILE A 192 -5.83 -4.17 16.68
CA ILE A 192 -6.42 -2.85 16.42
C ILE A 192 -7.55 -2.64 17.41
N ALA A 193 -7.37 -1.72 18.37
CA ALA A 193 -8.36 -1.43 19.39
C ALA A 193 -9.66 -0.86 18.79
N PRO A 194 -10.85 -1.39 19.15
CA PRO A 194 -12.11 -0.77 18.75
C PRO A 194 -12.24 0.60 19.42
N GLY A 195 -12.51 1.63 18.62
CA GLY A 195 -12.84 2.95 19.13
C GLY A 195 -11.88 4.08 18.80
N ARG A 196 -10.82 3.83 18.04
CA ARG A 196 -10.12 4.92 17.38
C ARG A 196 -10.74 5.11 16.00
N PRO A 197 -11.42 6.24 15.74
CA PRO A 197 -11.86 6.54 14.39
C PRO A 197 -10.62 6.55 13.49
N THR A 198 -10.68 5.88 12.33
CA THR A 198 -9.85 6.34 11.20
C THR A 198 -10.09 7.83 11.12
N PRO A 199 -9.06 8.69 11.13
CA PRO A 199 -9.27 10.12 11.11
C PRO A 199 -10.08 10.47 9.87
N GLY A 200 -11.35 10.85 10.08
CA GLY A 200 -12.17 11.38 9.00
C GLY A 200 -11.59 12.71 8.51
N PRO A 201 -11.95 13.18 7.32
CA PRO A 201 -11.43 14.42 6.73
C PRO A 201 -11.63 15.68 7.60
N SER A 202 -12.48 15.62 8.62
CA SER A 202 -12.79 16.73 9.51
C SER A 202 -12.14 16.66 10.91
N ASP A 203 -11.46 15.57 11.24
CA ASP A 203 -10.89 15.36 12.56
C ASP A 203 -9.38 15.59 12.59
N VAL A 204 -8.94 16.81 12.26
CA VAL A 204 -7.60 17.26 12.63
C VAL A 204 -7.67 17.80 14.06
N PRO A 205 -7.21 17.06 15.10
CA PRO A 205 -7.14 17.64 16.42
C PRO A 205 -6.07 18.71 16.44
N GLY A 206 -6.45 19.92 16.81
CA GLY A 206 -5.52 20.88 17.32
C GLY A 206 -4.69 20.23 18.44
N ARG A 207 -3.38 20.52 18.43
CA ARG A 207 -2.40 20.10 19.42
C ARG A 207 -3.02 20.03 20.82
N SER A 208 -3.12 18.83 21.36
CA SER A 208 -3.18 18.63 22.80
C SER A 208 -2.58 17.27 23.12
N ASP A 209 -1.67 17.27 24.07
CA ASP A 209 -0.90 16.20 24.65
C ASP A 209 -1.68 14.89 24.81
N ALA A 210 -1.18 13.81 24.21
CA ALA A 210 -1.65 12.48 24.54
C ALA A 210 -0.49 11.48 24.51
N SER A 211 0.02 11.20 25.68
CA SER A 211 0.68 9.95 26.02
C SER A 211 -0.34 8.79 25.84
N GLY A 212 -0.22 8.03 24.76
CA GLY A 212 -1.05 6.86 24.50
C GLY A 212 -0.55 6.14 23.26
N ARG A 213 0.47 5.30 23.41
CA ARG A 213 1.04 4.46 22.36
C ARG A 213 0.06 3.38 21.93
N SER A 214 -0.41 3.44 20.69
CA SER A 214 -0.73 2.29 19.86
C SER A 214 -0.82 2.77 18.41
N GLY A 215 0.38 2.95 17.84
CA GLY A 215 0.62 2.97 16.40
C GLY A 215 0.68 1.54 15.85
N PRO A 216 0.85 1.33 14.52
CA PRO A 216 1.26 0.05 13.98
C PRO A 216 2.43 -0.47 14.83
N PRO A 217 2.59 -1.80 15.01
CA PRO A 217 3.54 -2.35 15.97
C PRO A 217 4.83 -1.57 15.85
N ALA A 218 5.22 -0.93 16.96
CA ALA A 218 6.42 -0.13 17.03
C ALA A 218 7.53 -0.97 16.45
N ALA A 219 8.27 -0.41 15.49
CA ALA A 219 9.54 -0.98 15.09
C ALA A 219 10.29 -1.28 16.39
N SER A 220 10.35 -2.57 16.76
CA SER A 220 11.07 -3.04 17.92
C SER A 220 12.48 -2.52 17.79
N ASP A 221 12.93 -1.76 18.78
CA ASP A 221 14.31 -1.40 19.10
C ASP A 221 15.31 -1.54 17.92
N THR A 222 15.05 -0.81 16.85
CA THR A 222 15.93 -0.74 15.71
C THR A 222 16.81 0.46 15.92
N GLY A 223 18.03 0.22 16.39
CA GLY A 223 19.07 1.24 16.39
C GLY A 223 19.12 1.92 15.02
N ARG A 224 19.55 3.17 14.97
CA ARG A 224 19.71 3.94 13.74
C ARG A 224 20.45 3.12 12.68
N LEU A 225 19.97 3.18 11.44
CA LEU A 225 20.60 2.50 10.30
C LEU A 225 21.64 3.40 9.61
N LEU A 226 21.40 4.71 9.67
CA LEU A 226 22.22 5.71 9.01
C LEU A 226 23.20 6.35 10.01
N PRO A 227 24.28 7.00 9.50
CA PRO A 227 25.22 7.74 10.35
C PRO A 227 24.52 8.77 11.24
N ASP A 228 25.03 8.99 12.45
CA ASP A 228 24.46 9.94 13.42
C ASP A 228 24.37 11.39 12.89
N ALA A 229 25.23 11.74 11.94
CA ALA A 229 25.20 13.03 11.27
C ALA A 229 23.94 13.24 10.40
N ILE A 230 23.31 12.17 9.92
CA ILE A 230 22.06 12.28 9.13
C ILE A 230 20.92 12.66 10.07
N ASP A 231 20.09 13.61 9.62
CA ASP A 231 18.88 14.00 10.35
C ASP A 231 17.97 12.77 10.59
N LEU A 232 17.61 12.53 11.85
CA LEU A 232 16.74 11.41 12.20
C LEU A 232 15.38 11.48 11.51
N THR A 233 14.85 12.69 11.29
CA THR A 233 13.58 12.89 10.60
C THR A 233 13.69 12.45 9.14
N LEU A 234 14.83 12.74 8.48
CA LEU A 234 15.09 12.26 7.11
C LEU A 234 15.22 10.73 7.07
N GLU A 235 15.96 10.12 8.00
CA GLU A 235 16.05 8.66 8.10
C GLU A 235 14.67 8.02 8.27
N MET A 236 13.84 8.55 9.16
CA MET A 236 12.48 8.07 9.40
C MET A 236 11.57 8.26 8.19
N LEU A 237 11.65 9.41 7.51
CA LEU A 237 10.90 9.69 6.28
C LEU A 237 11.22 8.64 5.22
N VAL A 238 12.50 8.44 4.92
CA VAL A 238 12.96 7.48 3.90
C VAL A 238 12.58 6.05 4.26
N ALA A 239 12.74 5.66 5.51
CA ALA A 239 12.32 4.33 5.97
C ALA A 239 10.80 4.11 5.79
N ARG A 240 9.99 5.15 6.02
CA ARG A 240 8.54 5.11 5.77
C ARG A 240 8.21 5.04 4.29
N MET A 241 8.85 5.85 3.45
CA MET A 241 8.64 5.84 2.00
C MET A 241 9.03 4.49 1.37
N ILE A 242 10.18 3.92 1.77
CA ILE A 242 10.59 2.59 1.29
C ILE A 242 9.60 1.52 1.78
N GLY A 243 9.24 1.53 3.06
CA GLY A 243 8.26 0.60 3.60
C GLY A 243 6.90 0.69 2.90
N LEU A 244 6.45 1.90 2.57
CA LEU A 244 5.23 2.14 1.82
C LEU A 244 5.36 1.61 0.39
N LEU A 245 6.41 1.96 -0.35
CA LEU A 245 6.65 1.44 -1.71
C LEU A 245 6.60 -0.09 -1.76
N LEU A 246 7.21 -0.77 -0.78
CA LEU A 246 7.20 -2.23 -0.75
C LEU A 246 5.80 -2.80 -0.44
N ILE A 247 4.99 -2.11 0.35
CA ILE A 247 3.59 -2.46 0.58
C ILE A 247 2.79 -2.28 -0.71
N GLU A 248 2.87 -1.12 -1.35
CA GLU A 248 2.18 -0.80 -2.60
C GLU A 248 2.49 -1.81 -3.70
N VAL A 249 3.78 -2.14 -3.92
CA VAL A 249 4.17 -3.14 -4.92
C VAL A 249 3.60 -4.52 -4.56
N SER A 250 3.70 -4.95 -3.30
CA SER A 250 3.18 -6.26 -2.88
C SER A 250 1.65 -6.33 -2.99
N ALA A 251 0.96 -5.21 -2.83
CA ALA A 251 -0.50 -5.11 -2.94
C ALA A 251 -1.01 -5.50 -4.34
N PHE A 252 -0.21 -5.36 -5.41
CA PHE A 252 -0.61 -5.80 -6.74
C PHE A 252 -0.87 -7.31 -6.84
N HIS A 253 -0.23 -8.14 -6.02
CA HIS A 253 -0.61 -9.55 -5.88
C HIS A 253 -1.97 -9.71 -5.20
N SER A 254 -2.23 -8.92 -4.16
CA SER A 254 -3.52 -8.94 -3.45
C SER A 254 -4.65 -8.42 -4.33
N PHE A 255 -4.41 -7.39 -5.15
CA PHE A 255 -5.39 -6.91 -6.14
C PHE A 255 -5.74 -7.98 -7.16
N ARG A 256 -4.74 -8.61 -7.81
CA ARG A 256 -4.97 -9.71 -8.76
C ARG A 256 -5.75 -10.87 -8.14
N TRP A 257 -5.40 -11.23 -6.92
CA TRP A 257 -6.11 -12.24 -6.16
C TRP A 257 -7.56 -11.85 -5.91
N ALA A 258 -7.81 -10.65 -5.39
CA ALA A 258 -9.15 -10.18 -5.10
C ALA A 258 -10.00 -9.99 -6.36
N GLU A 259 -9.45 -9.41 -7.43
CA GLU A 259 -10.13 -9.31 -8.72
C GLU A 259 -10.59 -10.69 -9.24
N ALA A 260 -9.73 -11.70 -9.15
CA ALA A 260 -10.05 -13.06 -9.62
C ALA A 260 -11.10 -13.74 -8.75
N VAL A 261 -11.00 -13.61 -7.43
CA VAL A 261 -11.94 -14.23 -6.48
C VAL A 261 -13.28 -13.50 -6.49
N LEU A 262 -13.28 -12.16 -6.37
CA LEU A 262 -14.50 -11.35 -6.25
C LEU A 262 -15.18 -11.07 -7.61
N GLY A 263 -14.46 -11.23 -8.71
CA GLY A 263 -15.00 -11.18 -10.07
C GLY A 263 -15.66 -12.47 -10.52
N ASN A 264 -15.48 -13.57 -9.80
CA ASN A 264 -16.01 -14.88 -10.15
C ASN A 264 -17.50 -14.98 -9.75
N ARG A 265 -18.38 -14.79 -10.74
CA ARG A 265 -19.86 -14.78 -10.59
C ARG A 265 -20.45 -16.11 -10.09
N GLU A 266 -19.74 -17.22 -10.26
CA GLU A 266 -20.16 -18.52 -9.77
C GLU A 266 -19.75 -18.78 -8.31
N LEU A 267 -18.80 -17.95 -7.81
CA LEU A 267 -18.21 -18.13 -6.51
C LEU A 267 -18.81 -17.20 -5.44
N VAL A 268 -19.06 -15.96 -5.83
CA VAL A 268 -19.52 -14.89 -4.93
C VAL A 268 -20.69 -14.11 -5.53
N ALA A 269 -21.42 -13.37 -4.69
CA ALA A 269 -22.49 -12.48 -5.11
C ALA A 269 -21.99 -11.22 -5.82
N GLY A 270 -22.91 -10.34 -6.25
CA GLY A 270 -22.60 -9.01 -6.80
C GLY A 270 -22.26 -8.98 -8.28
N ASP A 271 -22.48 -10.07 -9.00
CA ASP A 271 -22.37 -10.17 -10.49
C ASP A 271 -21.04 -9.62 -11.05
N GLY A 272 -19.95 -9.78 -10.31
CA GLY A 272 -18.62 -9.32 -10.69
C GLY A 272 -18.30 -7.86 -10.32
N ALA A 273 -19.27 -7.09 -9.81
CA ALA A 273 -19.06 -5.68 -9.44
C ALA A 273 -17.98 -5.49 -8.37
N ALA A 274 -17.87 -6.42 -7.43
CA ALA A 274 -16.84 -6.38 -6.40
C ALA A 274 -15.43 -6.49 -6.99
N GLY A 275 -15.21 -7.40 -7.95
CA GLY A 275 -13.93 -7.52 -8.65
C GLY A 275 -13.62 -6.29 -9.50
N ALA A 276 -14.62 -5.72 -10.19
CA ALA A 276 -14.44 -4.47 -10.92
C ALA A 276 -14.03 -3.31 -10.00
N LEU A 277 -14.65 -3.19 -8.83
CA LEU A 277 -14.29 -2.15 -7.85
C LEU A 277 -12.83 -2.29 -7.41
N VAL A 278 -12.34 -3.51 -7.16
CA VAL A 278 -10.94 -3.76 -6.82
C VAL A 278 -10.00 -3.36 -7.97
N SER A 279 -10.40 -3.57 -9.23
CA SER A 279 -9.57 -3.15 -10.38
C SER A 279 -9.41 -1.62 -10.47
N TYR A 280 -10.41 -0.87 -10.01
CA TYR A 280 -10.34 0.60 -9.93
C TYR A 280 -9.41 1.05 -8.81
N ILE A 281 -9.49 0.44 -7.61
CA ILE A 281 -8.51 0.68 -6.54
C ILE A 281 -7.10 0.42 -7.07
N ARG A 282 -6.85 -0.72 -7.72
CA ARG A 282 -5.54 -1.03 -8.30
C ARG A 282 -5.06 0.00 -9.33
N ALA A 283 -5.96 0.60 -10.10
CA ALA A 283 -5.59 1.68 -11.02
C ALA A 283 -5.14 2.93 -10.25
N ASP A 284 -5.79 3.22 -9.12
CA ASP A 284 -5.46 4.36 -8.26
C ASP A 284 -4.11 4.20 -7.55
N GLU A 285 -3.63 2.95 -7.33
CA GLU A 285 -2.33 2.65 -6.73
C GLU A 285 -1.14 2.89 -7.68
N THR A 286 -1.39 2.87 -8.98
CA THR A 286 -0.31 3.04 -9.95
C THR A 286 0.48 4.35 -9.77
N PRO A 287 -0.15 5.53 -9.60
CA PRO A 287 0.56 6.77 -9.32
C PRO A 287 1.24 6.79 -7.94
N HIS A 288 0.79 5.99 -6.96
CA HIS A 288 1.45 5.86 -5.66
C HIS A 288 2.83 5.21 -5.81
N VAL A 289 2.88 4.05 -6.46
CA VAL A 289 4.14 3.39 -6.78
C VAL A 289 5.05 4.29 -7.62
N ALA A 290 4.51 4.98 -8.64
CA ALA A 290 5.30 5.79 -9.54
C ALA A 290 5.99 6.95 -8.81
N TRP A 291 5.26 7.77 -8.04
CA TRP A 291 5.88 8.91 -7.37
C TRP A 291 6.87 8.48 -6.27
N LEU A 292 6.58 7.38 -5.54
CA LEU A 292 7.49 6.84 -4.52
C LEU A 292 8.81 6.39 -5.14
N ARG A 293 8.75 5.66 -6.26
CA ARG A 293 9.93 5.23 -7.01
C ARG A 293 10.75 6.42 -7.50
N THR A 294 10.07 7.44 -8.04
CA THR A 294 10.72 8.65 -8.54
C THR A 294 11.45 9.38 -7.42
N ALA A 295 10.75 9.72 -6.33
CA ALA A 295 11.35 10.46 -5.22
C ALA A 295 12.49 9.68 -4.54
N LEU A 296 12.34 8.38 -4.31
CA LEU A 296 13.40 7.55 -3.73
C LEU A 296 14.59 7.39 -4.68
N SER A 297 14.37 7.35 -6.00
CA SER A 297 15.44 7.34 -6.99
C SER A 297 16.20 8.66 -7.01
N GLU A 298 15.50 9.78 -6.93
CA GLU A 298 16.11 11.10 -6.82
C GLU A 298 16.95 11.26 -5.54
N MET A 299 16.47 10.72 -4.39
CA MET A 299 17.22 10.71 -3.14
C MET A 299 18.48 9.81 -3.23
N ARG A 300 18.36 8.64 -3.87
CA ARG A 300 19.47 7.71 -4.09
C ARG A 300 20.61 8.33 -4.90
N ASP A 301 20.26 9.11 -5.89
CA ASP A 301 21.24 9.62 -6.85
C ASP A 301 21.93 10.92 -6.40
N ARG A 302 21.48 11.51 -5.27
CA ARG A 302 22.02 12.74 -4.70
C ARG A 302 22.97 12.50 -3.54
N THR A 303 23.75 13.52 -3.22
CA THR A 303 24.63 13.56 -2.07
C THR A 303 23.85 14.06 -0.86
N TRP A 304 23.74 13.26 0.17
CA TRP A 304 23.09 13.65 1.42
C TRP A 304 24.01 14.47 2.30
N VAL A 305 23.49 15.53 2.89
CA VAL A 305 24.22 16.44 3.76
C VAL A 305 23.87 16.17 5.22
N GLY A 306 24.89 15.80 6.00
CA GLY A 306 24.75 15.63 7.44
C GLY A 306 24.62 16.95 8.20
N GLN A 307 24.10 16.91 9.42
CA GLN A 307 23.98 18.07 10.30
C GLN A 307 25.34 18.70 10.67
N ASP A 308 26.42 17.93 10.55
CA ASP A 308 27.82 18.36 10.71
C ASP A 308 28.46 18.81 9.38
N ALA A 309 27.67 18.96 8.33
CA ALA A 309 28.08 19.26 6.95
C ALA A 309 28.89 18.13 6.28
N SER A 310 28.93 16.93 6.84
CA SER A 310 29.46 15.76 6.14
C SER A 310 28.62 15.39 4.93
N ARG A 311 29.24 14.76 3.93
CA ARG A 311 28.61 14.35 2.68
C ARG A 311 28.58 12.83 2.58
N HIS A 312 27.41 12.29 2.23
CA HIS A 312 27.16 10.87 2.17
C HIS A 312 26.52 10.50 0.81
N PRO A 313 27.04 9.49 0.09
CA PRO A 313 26.40 9.04 -1.14
C PRO A 313 24.99 8.53 -0.89
N GLY A 314 24.00 9.06 -1.60
CA GLY A 314 22.59 8.67 -1.40
C GLY A 314 22.33 7.20 -1.68
N GLY A 315 23.09 6.61 -2.62
CA GLY A 315 23.04 5.17 -2.91
C GLY A 315 23.35 4.29 -1.71
N GLU A 316 24.32 4.68 -0.86
CA GLU A 316 24.64 3.95 0.36
C GLU A 316 23.55 4.15 1.42
N MET A 317 23.02 5.36 1.54
CA MET A 317 21.98 5.69 2.54
C MET A 317 20.68 4.92 2.22
N ILE A 318 20.21 5.02 1.00
CA ILE A 318 19.03 4.28 0.53
C ILE A 318 19.26 2.77 0.64
N GLY A 319 20.43 2.25 0.21
CA GLY A 319 20.74 0.82 0.25
C GLY A 319 20.61 0.22 1.64
N ARG A 320 21.15 0.87 2.68
CA ARG A 320 21.05 0.39 4.07
C ARG A 320 19.60 0.27 4.55
N VAL A 321 18.78 1.27 4.25
CA VAL A 321 17.35 1.26 4.64
C VAL A 321 16.58 0.24 3.82
N TRP A 322 16.90 0.12 2.53
CA TRP A 322 16.30 -0.82 1.59
C TRP A 322 16.49 -2.28 2.01
N ASP A 323 17.73 -2.68 2.28
CA ASP A 323 18.05 -4.05 2.71
C ASP A 323 17.27 -4.44 3.97
N ARG A 324 17.18 -3.52 4.92
CA ARG A 324 16.41 -3.73 6.14
C ARG A 324 14.91 -3.88 5.87
N ALA A 325 14.38 -3.03 5.00
CA ALA A 325 12.95 -3.04 4.63
C ALA A 325 12.59 -4.32 3.87
N LEU A 326 13.43 -4.76 2.93
CA LEU A 326 13.26 -6.04 2.22
C LEU A 326 13.24 -7.22 3.17
N SER A 327 14.23 -7.32 4.06
CA SER A 327 14.30 -8.39 5.05
C SER A 327 13.04 -8.43 5.92
N ASN A 328 12.56 -7.27 6.38
CA ASN A 328 11.34 -7.20 7.17
C ASN A 328 10.11 -7.64 6.36
N SER A 329 9.99 -7.21 5.11
CA SER A 329 8.81 -7.48 4.27
C SER A 329 8.76 -8.93 3.80
N LEU A 330 9.86 -9.43 3.26
CA LEU A 330 9.92 -10.77 2.64
C LEU A 330 10.01 -11.91 3.66
N VAL A 331 10.58 -11.67 4.85
CA VAL A 331 10.76 -12.72 5.86
C VAL A 331 9.78 -12.58 7.00
N LEU A 332 9.84 -11.47 7.75
CA LEU A 332 9.06 -11.35 8.99
C LEU A 332 7.57 -11.19 8.69
N ARG A 333 7.19 -10.16 7.92
CA ARG A 333 5.78 -9.89 7.61
C ARG A 333 5.13 -11.01 6.79
N ARG A 334 5.87 -11.61 5.86
CA ARG A 334 5.39 -12.74 5.08
C ARG A 334 5.02 -13.91 6.00
N ARG A 335 5.90 -14.27 6.92
CA ARG A 335 5.67 -15.35 7.88
C ARG A 335 4.49 -15.03 8.83
N GLU A 336 4.43 -13.82 9.35
CA GLU A 336 3.31 -13.36 10.19
C GLU A 336 1.98 -13.44 9.45
N ASN A 337 1.95 -12.98 8.20
CA ASN A 337 0.76 -13.04 7.35
C ASN A 337 0.28 -14.46 7.10
N ILE A 338 1.19 -15.37 6.73
CA ILE A 338 0.86 -16.77 6.50
C ILE A 338 0.24 -17.39 7.78
N ASN A 339 0.87 -17.19 8.94
CA ASN A 339 0.39 -17.77 10.17
C ASN A 339 -0.93 -17.16 10.67
N PHE A 340 -1.13 -15.85 10.42
CA PHE A 340 -2.42 -15.22 10.69
C PHE A 340 -3.54 -15.85 9.85
N VAL A 341 -3.34 -15.96 8.53
CA VAL A 341 -4.33 -16.55 7.63
C VAL A 341 -4.58 -18.02 7.96
N MET A 342 -3.53 -18.79 8.26
CA MET A 342 -3.69 -20.17 8.69
C MET A 342 -4.48 -20.30 9.99
N GLY A 343 -4.27 -19.38 10.94
CA GLY A 343 -5.09 -19.28 12.14
C GLY A 343 -6.57 -19.11 11.82
N GLU A 344 -6.92 -18.20 10.90
CA GLU A 344 -8.30 -17.98 10.46
C GLU A 344 -8.88 -19.22 9.74
N VAL A 345 -8.08 -19.95 8.96
CA VAL A 345 -8.50 -21.19 8.30
C VAL A 345 -8.78 -22.27 9.35
N LEU A 346 -7.86 -22.50 10.28
CA LEU A 346 -7.99 -23.51 11.33
C LEU A 346 -9.20 -23.22 12.23
N ASP A 347 -9.42 -21.97 12.61
CA ASP A 347 -10.58 -21.55 13.39
C ASP A 347 -11.90 -21.80 12.63
N ALA A 348 -11.90 -21.52 11.32
CA ALA A 348 -13.11 -21.68 10.49
C ALA A 348 -13.50 -23.15 10.25
N VAL A 349 -12.54 -24.08 10.28
CA VAL A 349 -12.80 -25.51 10.14
C VAL A 349 -12.89 -26.24 11.47
N ALA A 350 -12.65 -25.58 12.59
CA ALA A 350 -12.69 -26.18 13.92
C ALA A 350 -14.04 -26.84 14.18
N GLY A 351 -13.99 -28.12 14.60
CA GLY A 351 -15.19 -28.94 14.88
C GLY A 351 -15.88 -29.52 13.65
N ARG A 352 -15.38 -29.31 12.44
CA ARG A 352 -15.84 -30.03 11.24
C ARG A 352 -15.21 -31.41 11.17
N ALA A 353 -16.00 -32.42 10.79
CA ALA A 353 -15.50 -33.78 10.64
C ALA A 353 -14.46 -33.93 9.51
N ASP A 354 -14.54 -33.06 8.48
CA ASP A 354 -13.65 -32.98 7.32
C ASP A 354 -12.57 -31.90 7.44
N GLY A 355 -12.46 -31.23 8.59
CA GLY A 355 -11.64 -30.03 8.76
C GLY A 355 -10.16 -30.27 8.43
N ASP A 356 -9.55 -31.30 8.97
CA ASP A 356 -8.14 -31.62 8.71
C ASP A 356 -7.89 -31.93 7.22
N ALA A 357 -8.79 -32.71 6.60
CA ALA A 357 -8.70 -33.04 5.18
C ALA A 357 -8.80 -31.80 4.28
N LEU A 358 -9.68 -30.84 4.62
CA LEU A 358 -9.79 -29.55 3.92
C LEU A 358 -8.50 -28.72 4.02
N VAL A 359 -7.89 -28.70 5.20
CA VAL A 359 -6.61 -27.97 5.40
C VAL A 359 -5.50 -28.61 4.58
N ASP A 360 -5.37 -29.95 4.63
CA ASP A 360 -4.33 -30.66 3.89
C ASP A 360 -4.50 -30.49 2.37
N GLU A 361 -5.73 -30.59 1.86
CA GLU A 361 -6.03 -30.37 0.45
C GLU A 361 -5.73 -28.93 0.03
N MET A 362 -6.16 -27.92 0.80
CA MET A 362 -5.85 -26.52 0.55
C MET A 362 -4.33 -26.28 0.49
N LEU A 363 -3.57 -26.82 1.45
CA LEU A 363 -2.11 -26.66 1.49
C LEU A 363 -1.42 -27.34 0.30
N SER A 364 -1.97 -28.45 -0.20
CA SER A 364 -1.42 -29.16 -1.37
C SER A 364 -1.46 -28.33 -2.66
N MET A 365 -2.36 -27.34 -2.74
CA MET A 365 -2.55 -26.46 -3.90
C MET A 365 -1.54 -25.31 -3.96
N GLY A 366 -0.68 -25.12 -2.95
CA GLY A 366 0.19 -23.95 -2.86
C GLY A 366 1.61 -24.22 -2.36
N SER A 367 2.36 -23.14 -2.16
CA SER A 367 3.75 -23.18 -1.70
C SER A 367 3.89 -23.25 -0.17
N VAL A 368 2.85 -22.94 0.57
CA VAL A 368 2.90 -22.91 2.04
C VAL A 368 2.81 -24.31 2.61
N VAL A 369 3.69 -24.62 3.57
CA VAL A 369 3.78 -25.90 4.23
C VAL A 369 3.84 -25.74 5.75
N ARG A 370 3.36 -26.76 6.46
CA ARG A 370 3.47 -26.84 7.92
C ARG A 370 4.91 -27.14 8.32
N GLN A 371 5.41 -26.39 9.29
CA GLN A 371 6.76 -26.55 9.86
C GLN A 371 6.74 -27.53 11.06
N PRO A 372 7.91 -28.09 11.45
CA PRO A 372 8.00 -28.98 12.61
C PRO A 372 7.56 -28.34 13.94
N ASP A 373 7.67 -27.02 14.07
CA ASP A 373 7.23 -26.26 15.25
C ASP A 373 5.72 -25.94 15.26
N GLY A 374 4.99 -26.43 14.25
CA GLY A 374 3.56 -26.23 14.09
C GLY A 374 3.19 -24.91 13.39
N THR A 375 4.14 -24.06 13.07
CA THR A 375 3.93 -22.84 12.27
C THR A 375 3.83 -23.17 10.78
N TYR A 376 3.57 -22.15 9.95
CA TYR A 376 3.48 -22.27 8.52
C TYR A 376 4.44 -21.28 7.83
N ALA A 377 5.04 -21.72 6.73
CA ALA A 377 5.95 -20.90 5.93
C ALA A 377 5.93 -21.36 4.47
N ASP A 378 6.42 -20.50 3.58
CA ASP A 378 6.67 -20.91 2.20
C ASP A 378 7.66 -22.07 2.14
N ARG A 379 7.43 -22.99 1.22
CA ARG A 379 8.36 -24.09 0.94
C ARG A 379 9.70 -23.50 0.50
N PRO A 380 10.84 -23.98 1.03
CA PRO A 380 12.14 -23.54 0.53
C PRO A 380 12.21 -23.71 -0.99
N THR A 381 12.53 -22.65 -1.69
CA THR A 381 12.78 -22.71 -3.13
C THR A 381 14.27 -23.01 -3.35
N ASP A 382 14.60 -23.91 -4.27
CA ASP A 382 15.99 -24.19 -4.67
C ASP A 382 16.62 -23.00 -5.46
N ARG A 383 15.90 -21.87 -5.59
CA ARG A 383 16.43 -20.66 -6.19
C ARG A 383 17.12 -19.81 -5.11
N PRO A 384 18.39 -19.43 -5.32
CA PRO A 384 19.00 -18.41 -4.48
C PRO A 384 18.18 -17.12 -4.57
N PRO A 385 18.07 -16.34 -3.47
CA PRO A 385 17.47 -15.01 -3.52
C PRO A 385 18.19 -14.17 -4.57
N ALA A 386 17.41 -13.49 -5.40
CA ALA A 386 17.90 -12.59 -6.45
C ALA A 386 18.60 -11.36 -5.86
#